data_1cb83f530681d43ad3705ce9ec13608f
#
_entry.id   1cb83f530681d43ad3705ce9ec13608f
#
_cell.length_a   1.000
_cell.length_b   1.000
_cell.length_c   1.000
_cell.angle_alpha   90.00
_cell.angle_beta   90.00
_cell.angle_gamma   90.00
#
_symmetry.space_group_name_H-M   'P 1'
#
loop_
_entity.id
_entity.type
_entity.pdbx_description
1 polymer ?
#
loop_
_entity_poly.entity_id
_entity_poly.type
_entity_poly.pdbx_seq_one_letter_code
_entity_poly.pdbx_strand_id
1 'polypeptide(L)'
;DSKLEDYLNQTLRLKKAFIENIEIFNKKFDEDLSKKNIVSIVLNALPFSLDFEYENVYFIDFSLLSKFFNQKNIGKRNLKTGEIVEISHSQWKSDKPTAKDLFNAIEYPFQLIDQLKYLKNKRVFTVVGNKIALTNNLVIQDYHSLFEIK
;
A
#
# COMPACT_ATOMS: atom_id res chain seq x y z
N ASP A 1 2.21 8.53 -17.37
CA ASP A 1 3.41 7.69 -17.31
C ASP A 1 3.04 6.33 -17.89
N SER A 2 3.52 6.03 -19.12
CA SER A 2 3.05 4.90 -19.92
C SER A 2 3.13 3.55 -19.21
N LYS A 3 4.13 3.35 -18.36
CA LYS A 3 4.31 2.09 -17.61
C LYS A 3 3.25 1.84 -16.55
N LEU A 4 2.79 2.89 -15.86
CA LEU A 4 1.72 2.76 -14.87
C LEU A 4 0.41 2.34 -15.53
N GLU A 5 0.09 2.95 -16.69
CA GLU A 5 -1.08 2.59 -17.48
C GLU A 5 -1.00 1.15 -18.01
N ASP A 6 0.19 0.70 -18.41
CA ASP A 6 0.39 -0.68 -18.85
C ASP A 6 0.11 -1.68 -17.72
N TYR A 7 0.63 -1.43 -16.50
CA TYR A 7 0.35 -2.29 -15.34
C TYR A 7 -1.13 -2.26 -14.94
N LEU A 8 -1.76 -1.09 -14.98
CA LEU A 8 -3.18 -0.95 -14.72
C LEU A 8 -3.99 -1.79 -15.71
N ASN A 9 -3.77 -1.58 -17.01
CA ASN A 9 -4.48 -2.28 -18.08
C ASN A 9 -4.28 -3.79 -18.00
N GLN A 10 -3.06 -4.25 -17.71
CA GLN A 10 -2.78 -5.66 -17.51
C GLN A 10 -3.57 -6.23 -16.33
N THR A 11 -3.58 -5.52 -15.21
CA THR A 11 -4.27 -5.95 -13.98
C THR A 11 -5.78 -6.00 -14.18
N LEU A 12 -6.36 -5.00 -14.85
CA LEU A 12 -7.79 -4.99 -15.17
C LEU A 12 -8.18 -6.13 -16.13
N ARG A 13 -7.33 -6.44 -17.12
CA ARG A 13 -7.53 -7.60 -17.98
C ARG A 13 -7.50 -8.93 -17.22
N LEU A 14 -6.56 -9.08 -16.29
CA LEU A 14 -6.47 -10.27 -15.43
C LEU A 14 -7.70 -10.40 -14.53
N LYS A 15 -8.15 -9.30 -13.93
CA LYS A 15 -9.38 -9.28 -13.12
C LYS A 15 -10.59 -9.70 -13.95
N LYS A 16 -10.74 -9.15 -15.15
CA LYS A 16 -11.82 -9.52 -16.07
C LYS A 16 -11.77 -11.00 -16.43
N ALA A 17 -10.61 -11.50 -16.83
CA ALA A 17 -10.42 -12.92 -17.17
C ALA A 17 -10.71 -13.84 -15.97
N PHE A 18 -10.36 -13.44 -14.75
CA PHE A 18 -10.69 -14.17 -13.53
C PHE A 18 -12.21 -14.26 -13.34
N ILE A 19 -12.92 -13.13 -13.47
CA ILE A 19 -14.39 -13.08 -13.30
C ILE A 19 -15.09 -13.92 -14.38
N GLU A 20 -14.66 -13.81 -15.61
CA GLU A 20 -15.23 -14.58 -16.74
C GLU A 20 -15.03 -16.10 -16.60
N ASN A 21 -13.99 -16.52 -15.88
CA ASN A 21 -13.66 -17.94 -15.67
C ASN A 21 -13.82 -18.36 -14.21
N ILE A 22 -14.67 -17.70 -13.45
CA ILE A 22 -14.78 -17.88 -11.99
C ILE A 22 -15.12 -19.32 -11.58
N GLU A 23 -15.86 -20.05 -12.41
CA GLU A 23 -16.21 -21.45 -12.15
C GLU A 23 -14.98 -22.37 -12.11
N ILE A 24 -13.97 -22.09 -12.95
CA ILE A 24 -12.72 -22.84 -12.93
C ILE A 24 -12.01 -22.63 -11.59
N PHE A 25 -12.01 -21.38 -11.11
CA PHE A 25 -11.38 -21.04 -9.85
C PHE A 25 -12.18 -21.56 -8.64
N ASN A 26 -13.52 -21.53 -8.70
CA ASN A 26 -14.38 -22.14 -7.69
C ASN A 26 -14.04 -23.62 -7.51
N LYS A 27 -13.91 -24.35 -8.60
CA LYS A 27 -13.53 -25.76 -8.58
C LYS A 27 -12.11 -25.98 -8.04
N LYS A 28 -11.18 -25.10 -8.40
CA LYS A 28 -9.76 -25.21 -7.99
C LYS A 28 -9.58 -24.96 -6.50
N PHE A 29 -10.31 -24.00 -5.94
CA PHE A 29 -10.19 -23.59 -4.54
C PHE A 29 -11.24 -24.25 -3.63
N ASP A 30 -12.16 -25.03 -4.21
CA ASP A 30 -13.30 -25.63 -3.48
C ASP A 30 -14.12 -24.58 -2.69
N GLU A 31 -14.32 -23.42 -3.29
CA GLU A 31 -15.00 -22.27 -2.67
C GLU A 31 -15.81 -21.49 -3.71
N ASP A 32 -16.99 -20.99 -3.33
CA ASP A 32 -17.78 -20.07 -4.16
C ASP A 32 -17.20 -18.66 -4.10
N LEU A 33 -16.36 -18.34 -5.07
CA LEU A 33 -15.71 -17.05 -5.21
C LEU A 33 -16.61 -15.96 -5.82
N SER A 34 -17.78 -16.34 -6.39
CA SER A 34 -18.71 -15.38 -7.00
C SER A 34 -19.28 -14.38 -5.99
N LYS A 35 -19.31 -14.75 -4.71
CA LYS A 35 -19.76 -13.94 -3.58
C LYS A 35 -18.63 -13.16 -2.88
N LYS A 36 -17.40 -13.29 -3.35
CA LYS A 36 -16.24 -12.64 -2.75
C LYS A 36 -15.90 -11.34 -3.48
N ASN A 37 -15.43 -10.36 -2.74
CA ASN A 37 -14.86 -9.16 -3.33
C ASN A 37 -13.47 -9.46 -3.87
N ILE A 38 -13.27 -9.23 -5.16
CA ILE A 38 -11.99 -9.41 -5.82
C ILE A 38 -11.24 -8.09 -5.79
N VAL A 39 -10.10 -8.10 -5.13
CA VAL A 39 -9.22 -6.95 -5.01
C VAL A 39 -8.02 -7.11 -5.92
N SER A 40 -7.74 -6.08 -6.67
CA SER A 40 -6.61 -6.04 -7.58
C SER A 40 -5.45 -5.30 -6.91
N ILE A 41 -4.31 -5.95 -6.82
CA ILE A 41 -3.11 -5.40 -6.20
C ILE A 41 -1.94 -5.54 -7.17
N VAL A 42 -1.25 -4.43 -7.41
CA VAL A 42 0.05 -4.38 -8.08
C VAL A 42 1.12 -4.21 -7.02
N LEU A 43 2.03 -5.17 -6.95
CA LEU A 43 3.15 -5.13 -6.01
C LEU A 43 4.34 -4.42 -6.65
N ASN A 44 4.80 -3.37 -6.02
CA ASN A 44 6.03 -2.70 -6.39
C ASN A 44 7.19 -3.22 -5.52
N ALA A 45 8.23 -3.70 -6.17
CA ALA A 45 9.44 -4.20 -5.50
C ALA A 45 10.48 -3.08 -5.24
N LEU A 46 10.24 -1.87 -5.75
CA LEU A 46 11.14 -0.75 -5.50
C LEU A 46 10.92 -0.22 -4.08
N PRO A 47 11.97 -0.10 -3.26
CA PRO A 47 11.86 0.49 -1.93
C PRO A 47 11.44 1.96 -2.06
N PHE A 48 10.63 2.44 -1.09
CA PHE A 48 10.14 3.82 -1.01
C PHE A 48 9.06 4.21 -2.01
N SER A 49 8.31 3.27 -2.57
CA SER A 49 7.10 3.60 -3.30
C SER A 49 6.01 4.05 -2.33
N LEU A 50 5.27 5.09 -2.70
CA LEU A 50 4.05 5.46 -1.99
C LEU A 50 2.94 4.50 -2.42
N ASP A 51 2.22 3.99 -1.42
CA ASP A 51 1.03 3.20 -1.68
C ASP A 51 -0.10 4.12 -2.10
N PHE A 52 -0.81 3.74 -3.16
CA PHE A 52 -1.93 4.51 -3.69
C PHE A 52 -2.93 3.59 -4.39
N GLU A 53 -4.15 4.08 -4.51
CA GLU A 53 -5.20 3.46 -5.31
C GLU A 53 -5.42 4.27 -6.58
N TYR A 54 -5.57 3.56 -7.70
CA TYR A 54 -5.96 4.14 -8.97
C TYR A 54 -6.90 3.19 -9.71
N GLU A 55 -8.10 3.66 -10.05
CA GLU A 55 -9.15 2.88 -10.74
C GLU A 55 -9.46 1.53 -10.08
N ASN A 56 -9.59 1.49 -8.76
CA ASN A 56 -9.83 0.29 -7.95
C ASN A 56 -8.72 -0.76 -8.06
N VAL A 57 -7.50 -0.35 -8.39
CA VAL A 57 -6.27 -1.13 -8.33
C VAL A 57 -5.37 -0.50 -7.28
N TYR A 58 -4.95 -1.30 -6.30
CA TYR A 58 -4.02 -0.88 -5.26
C TYR A 58 -2.59 -1.10 -5.74
N PHE A 59 -1.79 -0.05 -5.71
CA PHE A 59 -0.35 -0.11 -5.95
C PHE A 59 0.32 -0.05 -4.59
N ILE A 60 0.93 -1.14 -4.16
CA ILE A 60 1.50 -1.25 -2.81
C ILE A 60 2.96 -1.71 -2.86
N ASP A 61 3.72 -1.28 -1.86
CA ASP A 61 5.09 -1.73 -1.67
C ASP A 61 5.10 -3.19 -1.20
N PHE A 62 5.93 -4.01 -1.84
CA PHE A 62 6.12 -5.41 -1.43
C PHE A 62 6.60 -5.52 0.02
N SER A 63 7.40 -4.56 0.50
CA SER A 63 7.89 -4.57 1.87
C SER A 63 6.76 -4.38 2.90
N LEU A 64 5.74 -3.59 2.56
CA LEU A 64 4.55 -3.41 3.39
C LEU A 64 3.79 -4.73 3.51
N LEU A 65 3.52 -5.39 2.38
CA LEU A 65 2.82 -6.66 2.36
C LEU A 65 3.61 -7.75 3.11
N SER A 66 4.91 -7.82 2.87
CA SER A 66 5.80 -8.77 3.55
C SER A 66 5.81 -8.54 5.08
N LYS A 67 5.90 -7.29 5.52
CA LYS A 67 5.82 -6.97 6.96
C LYS A 67 4.46 -7.30 7.53
N PHE A 68 3.38 -7.02 6.81
CA PHE A 68 2.03 -7.37 7.25
C PHE A 68 1.94 -8.85 7.57
N PHE A 69 2.32 -9.76 6.70
CA PHE A 69 2.19 -11.19 6.94
C PHE A 69 3.20 -11.76 7.94
N ASN A 70 4.36 -11.15 8.08
CA ASN A 70 5.43 -11.67 8.94
C ASN A 70 5.45 -11.06 10.35
N GLN A 71 4.79 -9.94 10.60
CA GLN A 71 4.87 -9.21 11.86
C GLN A 71 3.50 -8.78 12.35
N LYS A 72 2.94 -9.54 13.30
CA LYS A 72 1.68 -9.15 13.96
C LYS A 72 1.81 -7.81 14.69
N ASN A 73 2.89 -7.65 15.44
CA ASN A 73 3.11 -6.50 16.31
C ASN A 73 4.28 -5.65 15.80
N ILE A 74 4.07 -4.36 15.77
CA ILE A 74 5.08 -3.35 15.46
C ILE A 74 5.36 -2.57 16.73
N GLY A 75 6.62 -2.33 17.04
CA GLY A 75 6.98 -1.61 18.27
C GLY A 75 8.48 -1.44 18.45
N LYS A 76 8.85 -0.92 19.59
CA LYS A 76 10.25 -0.77 19.96
C LYS A 76 10.88 -2.13 20.21
N ARG A 77 12.06 -2.33 19.68
CA ARG A 77 12.83 -3.58 19.84
C ARG A 77 14.07 -3.33 20.66
N ASN A 78 14.41 -4.33 21.46
CA ASN A 78 15.72 -4.40 22.06
C ASN A 78 16.76 -4.67 20.95
N LEU A 79 17.73 -3.77 20.79
CA LEU A 79 18.75 -3.89 19.72
C LEU A 79 19.66 -5.10 19.89
N LYS A 80 19.81 -5.63 21.11
CA LYS A 80 20.65 -6.79 21.38
C LYS A 80 19.93 -8.12 21.15
N THR A 81 18.66 -8.20 21.57
CA THR A 81 17.88 -9.47 21.49
C THR A 81 16.95 -9.51 20.28
N GLY A 82 16.61 -8.37 19.68
CA GLY A 82 15.61 -8.26 18.62
C GLY A 82 14.16 -8.39 19.10
N GLU A 83 13.93 -8.63 20.39
CA GLU A 83 12.59 -8.78 20.96
C GLU A 83 11.85 -7.46 21.05
N ILE A 84 10.52 -7.51 20.86
CA ILE A 84 9.67 -6.34 21.02
C ILE A 84 9.46 -6.09 22.51
N VAL A 85 9.96 -4.96 23.00
CA VAL A 85 9.82 -4.52 24.39
C VAL A 85 8.59 -3.64 24.63
N GLU A 86 8.09 -2.99 23.58
CA GLU A 86 6.90 -2.14 23.64
C GLU A 86 6.15 -2.25 22.32
N ILE A 87 4.87 -2.64 22.36
CA ILE A 87 4.03 -2.72 21.16
C ILE A 87 3.40 -1.36 20.92
N SER A 88 3.73 -0.74 19.78
CA SER A 88 3.14 0.52 19.34
C SER A 88 1.86 0.31 18.52
N HIS A 89 1.81 -0.79 17.75
CA HIS A 89 0.68 -1.11 16.88
C HIS A 89 0.56 -2.62 16.67
N SER A 90 -0.67 -3.13 16.64
CA SER A 90 -0.96 -4.51 16.25
C SER A 90 -1.72 -4.50 14.93
N GLN A 91 -1.14 -5.12 13.90
CA GLN A 91 -1.70 -5.15 12.55
C GLN A 91 -2.98 -5.99 12.46
N TRP A 92 -3.12 -7.00 13.32
CA TRP A 92 -4.36 -7.78 13.52
C TRP A 92 -4.46 -8.28 14.96
N LYS A 93 -5.70 -8.55 15.41
CA LYS A 93 -5.96 -9.00 16.79
C LYS A 93 -6.06 -10.51 16.91
N SER A 94 -6.63 -11.17 15.90
CA SER A 94 -6.85 -12.62 15.85
C SER A 94 -5.54 -13.41 15.69
N ASP A 95 -5.62 -14.76 15.72
CA ASP A 95 -4.45 -15.61 15.48
C ASP A 95 -3.92 -15.50 14.05
N LYS A 96 -4.82 -15.26 13.10
CA LYS A 96 -4.47 -15.07 11.69
C LYS A 96 -5.04 -13.74 11.18
N PRO A 97 -4.35 -13.08 10.25
CA PRO A 97 -4.86 -11.85 9.64
C PRO A 97 -6.13 -12.15 8.83
N THR A 98 -7.06 -11.21 8.85
CA THR A 98 -8.26 -11.22 8.02
C THR A 98 -8.05 -10.32 6.80
N ALA A 99 -8.92 -10.47 5.77
CA ALA A 99 -8.93 -9.56 4.63
C ALA A 99 -9.15 -8.10 5.06
N LYS A 100 -9.99 -7.88 6.09
CA LYS A 100 -10.22 -6.53 6.64
C LYS A 100 -8.97 -5.93 7.26
N ASP A 101 -8.17 -6.74 7.97
CA ASP A 101 -6.90 -6.27 8.55
C ASP A 101 -5.91 -5.87 7.45
N LEU A 102 -5.86 -6.65 6.36
CA LEU A 102 -5.03 -6.33 5.19
C LEU A 102 -5.47 -5.02 4.53
N PHE A 103 -6.77 -4.82 4.32
CA PHE A 103 -7.27 -3.57 3.78
C PHE A 103 -6.92 -2.38 4.65
N ASN A 104 -7.12 -2.49 5.97
CA ASN A 104 -6.73 -1.44 6.89
C ASN A 104 -5.22 -1.12 6.81
N ALA A 105 -4.37 -2.14 6.65
CA ALA A 105 -2.93 -1.94 6.52
C ALA A 105 -2.53 -1.27 5.20
N ILE A 106 -3.29 -1.50 4.12
CA ILE A 106 -3.07 -0.86 2.81
C ILE A 106 -3.55 0.60 2.84
N GLU A 107 -4.76 0.85 3.35
CA GLU A 107 -5.35 2.20 3.40
C GLU A 107 -4.67 3.11 4.42
N TYR A 108 -4.21 2.53 5.53
CA TYR A 108 -3.57 3.26 6.64
C TYR A 108 -2.25 2.58 7.02
N PRO A 109 -1.22 2.65 6.18
CA PRO A 109 0.07 2.03 6.46
C PRO A 109 0.71 2.69 7.68
N PHE A 110 0.67 2.00 8.81
CA PHE A 110 1.16 2.52 10.10
C PHE A 110 2.60 3.04 10.02
N GLN A 111 3.44 2.38 9.22
CA GLN A 111 4.84 2.76 9.04
C GLN A 111 5.01 4.15 8.39
N LEU A 112 4.01 4.59 7.62
CA LEU A 112 4.04 5.86 6.90
C LEU A 112 3.29 6.98 7.62
N ILE A 113 2.44 6.67 8.63
CA ILE A 113 1.60 7.66 9.31
C ILE A 113 2.45 8.78 9.92
N ASP A 114 3.56 8.43 10.58
CA ASP A 114 4.45 9.43 11.16
C ASP A 114 5.18 10.25 10.09
N GLN A 115 5.55 9.63 8.98
CA GLN A 115 6.17 10.32 7.85
C GLN A 115 5.17 11.25 7.14
N LEU A 116 3.91 10.85 7.01
CA LEU A 116 2.86 11.65 6.38
C LEU A 116 2.61 12.99 7.12
N LYS A 117 2.87 13.06 8.41
CA LYS A 117 2.78 14.33 9.19
C LYS A 117 3.75 15.39 8.67
N TYR A 118 4.89 14.98 8.13
CA TYR A 118 5.93 15.86 7.61
C TYR A 118 5.84 16.08 6.10
N LEU A 119 4.93 15.35 5.42
CA LEU A 119 4.70 15.53 4.00
C LEU A 119 3.60 16.56 3.78
N LYS A 120 3.94 17.71 3.21
CA LYS A 120 2.94 18.69 2.76
C LYS A 120 2.62 18.47 1.30
N ASN A 121 1.33 18.35 1.03
CA ASN A 121 0.83 18.29 -0.34
C ASN A 121 0.90 19.72 -0.93
N LYS A 122 1.91 20.00 -1.74
CA LYS A 122 2.03 21.26 -2.46
C LYS A 122 1.44 21.09 -3.85
N ARG A 123 0.29 21.72 -4.09
CA ARG A 123 -0.27 21.83 -5.44
C ARG A 123 0.53 22.86 -6.21
N VAL A 124 1.22 22.44 -7.25
CA VAL A 124 1.95 23.34 -8.15
C VAL A 124 1.18 23.40 -9.47
N PHE A 125 0.78 24.60 -9.85
CA PHE A 125 0.22 24.88 -11.16
C PHE A 125 1.38 25.22 -12.09
N THR A 126 1.56 24.40 -13.10
CA THR A 126 2.54 24.71 -14.17
C THR A 126 1.78 25.05 -15.43
N VAL A 127 2.05 26.21 -15.98
CA VAL A 127 1.48 26.65 -17.25
C VAL A 127 2.47 26.29 -18.37
N VAL A 128 2.05 25.41 -19.26
CA VAL A 128 2.83 25.05 -20.45
C VAL A 128 2.03 25.42 -21.68
N GLY A 129 2.41 26.54 -22.32
CA GLY A 129 1.63 27.13 -23.44
C GLY A 129 0.23 27.53 -22.95
N ASN A 130 -0.81 27.03 -23.63
CA ASN A 130 -2.22 27.32 -23.30
C ASN A 130 -2.83 26.23 -22.35
N LYS A 131 -2.03 25.34 -21.79
CA LYS A 131 -2.50 24.28 -20.91
C LYS A 131 -2.00 24.51 -19.49
N ILE A 132 -2.91 24.32 -18.52
CA ILE A 132 -2.59 24.33 -17.11
C ILE A 132 -2.45 22.88 -16.67
N ALA A 133 -1.27 22.50 -16.22
CA ALA A 133 -1.03 21.20 -15.59
C ALA A 133 -1.03 21.38 -14.08
N LEU A 134 -1.85 20.58 -13.38
CA LEU A 134 -1.82 20.49 -11.93
C LEU A 134 -0.90 19.33 -11.55
N THR A 135 0.23 19.64 -10.94
CA THR A 135 1.11 18.63 -10.36
C THR A 135 1.01 18.68 -8.83
N ASN A 136 0.73 17.52 -8.23
CA ASN A 136 0.86 17.36 -6.78
C ASN A 136 2.31 16.95 -6.50
N ASN A 137 3.10 17.86 -5.98
CA ASN A 137 4.42 17.53 -5.46
C ASN A 137 4.33 17.31 -3.94
N LEU A 138 4.72 16.14 -3.50
CA LEU A 138 5.00 15.88 -2.09
C LEU A 138 6.33 16.57 -1.77
N VAL A 139 6.27 17.60 -0.92
CA VAL A 139 7.47 18.29 -0.44
C VAL A 139 7.67 17.89 0.99
N ILE A 140 8.82 17.31 1.29
CA ILE A 140 9.26 17.11 2.67
C ILE A 140 9.60 18.50 3.20
N GLN A 141 8.81 18.96 4.16
CA GLN A 141 9.05 20.23 4.82
C GLN A 141 9.99 19.97 5.99
N ASP A 142 11.11 20.71 6.06
CA ASP A 142 12.10 20.63 7.12
C ASP A 142 12.76 19.27 7.33
N TYR A 143 13.45 18.80 6.27
CA TYR A 143 14.29 17.62 6.39
C TYR A 143 15.33 17.71 7.51
N HIS A 144 15.80 18.92 7.82
CA HIS A 144 16.76 19.16 8.90
C HIS A 144 16.17 19.03 10.29
N SER A 145 14.90 19.38 10.50
CA SER A 145 14.25 19.25 11.81
C SER A 145 13.97 17.80 12.22
N LEU A 146 13.95 16.88 11.23
CA LEU A 146 13.77 15.44 11.47
C LEU A 146 15.02 14.78 12.08
N PHE A 147 16.18 15.40 11.95
CA PHE A 147 17.47 14.85 12.37
C PHE A 147 18.17 15.66 13.46
N GLU A 148 17.55 16.72 13.98
CA GLU A 148 18.04 17.35 15.21
C GLU A 148 17.83 16.41 16.38
N ILE A 149 18.81 15.53 16.57
CA ILE A 149 18.99 14.77 17.80
C ILE A 149 19.40 15.79 18.86
N LYS A 150 18.50 16.10 19.76
CA LYS A 150 18.84 16.80 21.02
C LYS A 150 19.55 15.84 21.94
#